data_0a543125fddbe70e526298f63f7ee7ff
#
_entry.id   0a543125fddbe70e526298f63f7ee7ff
#
_cell.length_a   1.000
_cell.length_b   1.000
_cell.length_c   1.000
_cell.angle_alpha   90.00
_cell.angle_beta   90.00
_cell.angle_gamma   90.00
#
_symmetry.space_group_name_H-M   'P 1'
#
loop_
_entity.id
_entity.type
_entity.pdbx_description
1 polymer ?
#
loop_
_entity_poly.entity_id
_entity_poly.type
_entity_poly.pdbx_seq_one_letter_code
_entity_poly.pdbx_strand_id
1 'polypeptide(L)'
;MNGALKTLLARTEEEKKDLEEKIHSNVKELILPYMEKLKSTELTTEQHIYLEIIETTIKNVFSSFLQKVTSKQYRFTPKEIQVATLIREGKATKQIADIMKVTRSAIGLHRHHIRNKLGLGKAKVNLHSYLLSLQQ
;
A
#
# COMPACT_ATOMS: atom_id res chain seq x y z
N MET A 1 -1.87 -22.56 27.18
CA MET A 1 -0.83 -21.50 27.33
C MET A 1 -0.98 -20.84 28.69
N ASN A 2 0.10 -20.73 29.45
CA ASN A 2 0.05 -20.06 30.74
C ASN A 2 0.04 -18.53 30.60
N GLY A 3 -0.32 -17.82 31.69
CA GLY A 3 -0.44 -16.36 31.66
C GLY A 3 0.86 -15.62 31.39
N ALA A 4 2.00 -16.18 31.84
CA ALA A 4 3.31 -15.58 31.62
C ALA A 4 3.67 -15.56 30.13
N LEU A 5 3.39 -16.63 29.40
CA LEU A 5 3.67 -16.72 27.97
C LEU A 5 2.77 -15.77 27.17
N LYS A 6 1.49 -15.66 27.54
CA LYS A 6 0.56 -14.70 26.90
C LYS A 6 1.04 -13.27 27.12
N THR A 7 1.52 -12.94 28.33
CA THR A 7 2.04 -11.61 28.64
C THR A 7 3.27 -11.28 27.81
N LEU A 8 4.19 -12.24 27.64
CA LEU A 8 5.38 -12.07 26.82
C LEU A 8 5.03 -11.82 25.35
N LEU A 9 4.07 -12.58 24.80
CA LEU A 9 3.63 -12.42 23.42
C LEU A 9 2.99 -11.04 23.21
N ALA A 10 2.14 -10.60 24.14
CA ALA A 10 1.51 -9.29 24.07
C ALA A 10 2.54 -8.17 24.12
N ARG A 11 3.57 -8.30 24.97
CA ARG A 11 4.64 -7.32 25.08
C ARG A 11 5.47 -7.25 23.80
N THR A 12 5.78 -8.40 23.19
CA THR A 12 6.52 -8.48 21.94
C THR A 12 5.78 -7.78 20.80
N GLU A 13 4.46 -7.97 20.71
CA GLU A 13 3.61 -7.30 19.72
C GLU A 13 3.59 -5.78 19.93
N GLU A 14 3.51 -5.35 21.18
CA GLU A 14 3.51 -3.94 21.54
C GLU A 14 4.85 -3.27 21.20
N GLU A 15 5.96 -3.92 21.54
CA GLU A 15 7.31 -3.44 21.22
C GLU A 15 7.53 -3.34 19.70
N LYS A 16 7.03 -4.31 18.95
CA LYS A 16 7.10 -4.31 17.49
C LYS A 16 6.33 -3.12 16.92
N LYS A 17 5.13 -2.87 17.44
CA LYS A 17 4.30 -1.75 17.00
C LYS A 17 4.97 -0.40 17.29
N ASP A 18 5.56 -0.25 18.47
CA ASP A 18 6.28 0.96 18.87
C ASP A 18 7.47 1.21 17.95
N LEU A 19 8.21 0.16 17.59
CA LEU A 19 9.33 0.25 16.66
C LEU A 19 8.88 0.68 15.28
N GLU A 20 7.79 0.11 14.79
CA GLU A 20 7.20 0.48 13.50
C GLU A 20 6.79 1.96 13.47
N GLU A 21 6.19 2.46 14.54
CA GLU A 21 5.82 3.87 14.66
C GLU A 21 7.03 4.79 14.64
N LYS A 22 8.11 4.40 15.30
CA LYS A 22 9.38 5.18 15.29
C LYS A 22 9.99 5.23 13.90
N ILE A 23 10.02 4.09 13.21
CA ILE A 23 10.53 4.01 11.84
C ILE A 23 9.70 4.90 10.93
N HIS A 24 8.38 4.85 11.05
CA HIS A 24 7.45 5.67 10.27
C HIS A 24 7.73 7.16 10.48
N SER A 25 7.85 7.62 11.74
CA SER A 25 8.14 9.01 12.06
C SER A 25 9.46 9.44 11.46
N ASN A 26 10.51 8.63 11.63
CA ASN A 26 11.83 8.94 11.10
C ASN A 26 11.83 9.05 9.58
N VAL A 27 11.15 8.14 8.90
CA VAL A 27 11.04 8.16 7.44
C VAL A 27 10.33 9.44 6.99
N LYS A 28 9.22 9.81 7.63
CA LYS A 28 8.50 11.04 7.31
C LYS A 28 9.40 12.27 7.46
N GLU A 29 10.07 12.40 8.58
CA GLU A 29 10.89 13.59 8.88
C GLU A 29 12.12 13.69 7.98
N LEU A 30 12.71 12.57 7.59
CA LEU A 30 13.94 12.56 6.80
C LEU A 30 13.70 12.60 5.29
N ILE A 31 12.60 12.06 4.82
CA ILE A 31 12.37 11.89 3.37
C ILE A 31 11.41 12.93 2.81
N LEU A 32 10.29 13.17 3.48
CA LEU A 32 9.26 14.08 2.94
C LEU A 32 9.75 15.49 2.64
N PRO A 33 10.62 16.12 3.47
CA PRO A 33 11.12 17.45 3.14
C PRO A 33 11.91 17.49 1.81
N TYR A 34 12.66 16.43 1.51
CA TYR A 34 13.39 16.35 0.25
C TYR A 34 12.46 16.14 -0.94
N MET A 35 11.37 15.41 -0.73
CA MET A 35 10.35 15.26 -1.76
C MET A 35 9.68 16.59 -2.09
N GLU A 36 9.40 17.41 -1.07
CA GLU A 36 8.86 18.75 -1.27
C GLU A 36 9.84 19.65 -2.05
N LYS A 37 11.12 19.54 -1.72
CA LYS A 37 12.15 20.27 -2.48
C LYS A 37 12.21 19.82 -3.93
N LEU A 38 12.09 18.52 -4.18
CA LEU A 38 12.10 17.98 -5.53
C LEU A 38 10.89 18.47 -6.32
N LYS A 39 9.71 18.55 -5.69
CA LYS A 39 8.49 19.08 -6.30
C LYS A 39 8.65 20.53 -6.76
N SER A 40 9.50 21.31 -6.11
CA SER A 40 9.72 22.71 -6.44
C SER A 40 10.68 22.89 -7.61
N THR A 41 11.30 21.83 -8.12
CA THR A 41 12.17 21.88 -9.30
C THR A 41 11.36 21.61 -10.57
N GLU A 42 11.97 21.85 -11.73
CA GLU A 42 11.32 21.54 -13.00
C GLU A 42 11.27 20.03 -13.22
N LEU A 43 10.05 19.50 -13.22
CA LEU A 43 9.81 18.07 -13.40
C LEU A 43 8.89 17.85 -14.60
N THR A 44 9.09 16.72 -15.29
CA THR A 44 8.15 16.29 -16.32
C THR A 44 6.85 15.83 -15.65
N THR A 45 5.78 15.73 -16.42
CA THR A 45 4.50 15.22 -15.92
C THR A 45 4.67 13.81 -15.34
N GLU A 46 5.44 12.96 -16.02
CA GLU A 46 5.72 11.59 -15.56
C GLU A 46 6.46 11.60 -14.21
N GLN A 47 7.46 12.47 -14.07
CA GLN A 47 8.21 12.59 -12.82
C GLN A 47 7.33 13.07 -11.67
N HIS A 48 6.42 14.01 -11.91
CA HIS A 48 5.44 14.47 -10.91
C HIS A 48 4.55 13.31 -10.45
N ILE A 49 4.10 12.48 -11.37
CA ILE A 49 3.26 11.32 -11.05
C ILE A 49 4.03 10.35 -10.16
N TYR A 50 5.27 10.02 -10.51
CA TYR A 50 6.09 9.12 -9.71
C TYR A 50 6.31 9.68 -8.31
N LEU A 51 6.58 10.97 -8.22
CA LEU A 51 6.83 11.64 -6.94
C LEU A 51 5.58 11.61 -6.06
N GLU A 52 4.39 11.85 -6.63
CA GLU A 52 3.13 11.75 -5.91
C GLU A 52 2.90 10.34 -5.36
N ILE A 53 3.20 9.34 -6.18
CA ILE A 53 3.06 7.94 -5.77
C ILE A 53 3.98 7.63 -4.60
N ILE A 54 5.24 8.04 -4.69
CA ILE A 54 6.22 7.83 -3.62
C ILE A 54 5.76 8.52 -2.34
N GLU A 55 5.32 9.76 -2.44
CA GLU A 55 4.85 10.55 -1.29
C GLU A 55 3.65 9.89 -0.63
N THR A 56 2.67 9.49 -1.42
CA THR A 56 1.46 8.84 -0.91
C THR A 56 1.82 7.50 -0.26
N THR A 57 2.70 6.72 -0.89
CA THR A 57 3.15 5.44 -0.36
C THR A 57 3.84 5.63 1.00
N ILE A 58 4.72 6.62 1.11
CA ILE A 58 5.41 6.91 2.37
C ILE A 58 4.42 7.33 3.45
N LYS A 59 3.46 8.19 3.12
CA LYS A 59 2.43 8.63 4.07
C LYS A 59 1.56 7.47 4.56
N ASN A 60 1.40 6.44 3.74
CA ASN A 60 0.59 5.28 4.06
C ASN A 60 1.40 4.09 4.58
N VAL A 61 2.73 4.21 4.63
CA VAL A 61 3.58 3.18 5.24
C VAL A 61 3.10 2.96 6.67
N PHE A 62 2.91 1.70 7.04
CA PHE A 62 2.35 1.28 8.33
C PHE A 62 0.89 1.71 8.57
N SER A 63 0.19 2.20 7.54
CA SER A 63 -1.26 2.40 7.65
C SER A 63 -1.96 1.03 7.82
N SER A 64 -3.17 1.06 8.36
CA SER A 64 -3.97 -0.16 8.51
C SER A 64 -4.18 -0.88 7.17
N PHE A 65 -4.33 -0.11 6.08
CA PHE A 65 -4.47 -0.69 4.74
C PHE A 65 -3.21 -1.49 4.36
N LEU A 66 -2.02 -0.88 4.44
CA LEU A 66 -0.78 -1.56 4.09
C LEU A 66 -0.50 -2.76 4.97
N GLN A 67 -0.77 -2.65 6.26
CA GLN A 67 -0.62 -3.78 7.17
C GLN A 67 -1.48 -4.96 6.75
N LYS A 68 -2.70 -4.71 6.34
CA LYS A 68 -3.61 -5.78 5.90
C LYS A 68 -3.17 -6.40 4.58
N VAL A 69 -2.84 -5.59 3.56
CA VAL A 69 -2.49 -6.14 2.24
C VAL A 69 -1.09 -6.78 2.22
N THR A 70 -0.20 -6.39 3.13
CA THR A 70 1.11 -7.04 3.25
C THR A 70 1.09 -8.23 4.20
N SER A 71 -0.02 -8.48 4.88
CA SER A 71 -0.16 -9.61 5.78
C SER A 71 -0.12 -10.94 5.02
N LYS A 72 0.29 -12.00 5.71
CA LYS A 72 0.31 -13.34 5.12
C LYS A 72 -1.09 -13.86 4.80
N GLN A 73 -2.13 -13.24 5.35
CA GLN A 73 -3.52 -13.66 5.18
C GLN A 73 -3.93 -13.67 3.70
N TYR A 74 -3.58 -12.61 2.96
CA TYR A 74 -3.98 -12.50 1.56
C TYR A 74 -2.96 -13.05 0.59
N ARG A 75 -1.71 -13.18 0.98
CA ARG A 75 -0.61 -13.69 0.14
C ARG A 75 -0.42 -12.89 -1.14
N PHE A 76 -0.55 -11.58 -1.05
CA PHE A 76 -0.31 -10.72 -2.20
C PHE A 76 1.16 -10.72 -2.60
N THR A 77 1.40 -10.73 -3.91
CA THR A 77 2.75 -10.51 -4.43
C THR A 77 3.10 -9.01 -4.34
N PRO A 78 4.40 -8.64 -4.41
CA PRO A 78 4.77 -7.22 -4.42
C PRO A 78 4.08 -6.42 -5.54
N LYS A 79 3.93 -6.99 -6.73
CA LYS A 79 3.23 -6.31 -7.83
C LYS A 79 1.74 -6.15 -7.54
N GLU A 80 1.11 -7.14 -6.93
CA GLU A 80 -0.29 -7.03 -6.51
C GLU A 80 -0.47 -5.94 -5.46
N ILE A 81 0.46 -5.81 -4.51
CA ILE A 81 0.43 -4.73 -3.52
C ILE A 81 0.53 -3.37 -4.21
N GLN A 82 1.43 -3.22 -5.19
CA GLN A 82 1.56 -1.99 -5.95
C GLN A 82 0.27 -1.66 -6.71
N VAL A 83 -0.30 -2.63 -7.39
CA VAL A 83 -1.56 -2.44 -8.14
C VAL A 83 -2.69 -2.08 -7.17
N ALA A 84 -2.83 -2.80 -6.08
CA ALA A 84 -3.87 -2.55 -5.08
C ALA A 84 -3.74 -1.13 -4.49
N THR A 85 -2.52 -0.71 -4.20
CA THR A 85 -2.26 0.64 -3.67
C THR A 85 -2.69 1.72 -4.67
N LEU A 86 -2.36 1.54 -5.95
CA LEU A 86 -2.74 2.49 -6.99
C LEU A 86 -4.25 2.50 -7.24
N ILE A 87 -4.91 1.34 -7.17
CA ILE A 87 -6.37 1.27 -7.26
C ILE A 87 -7.00 2.05 -6.10
N ARG A 88 -6.49 1.86 -4.89
CA ARG A 88 -6.99 2.57 -3.71
C ARG A 88 -6.84 4.09 -3.86
N GLU A 89 -5.75 4.53 -4.51
CA GLU A 89 -5.53 5.95 -4.79
C GLU A 89 -6.44 6.51 -5.90
N GLY A 90 -7.29 5.67 -6.48
CA GLY A 90 -8.24 6.09 -7.51
C GLY A 90 -7.71 6.04 -8.93
N LYS A 91 -6.56 5.41 -9.15
CA LYS A 91 -5.99 5.30 -10.50
C LYS A 91 -6.76 4.26 -11.32
N ALA A 92 -7.05 4.58 -12.57
CA ALA A 92 -7.69 3.67 -13.50
C ALA A 92 -6.67 2.68 -14.08
N THR A 93 -7.17 1.57 -14.63
CA THR A 93 -6.32 0.53 -15.23
C THR A 93 -5.31 1.10 -16.22
N LYS A 94 -5.75 2.01 -17.09
CA LYS A 94 -4.86 2.65 -18.07
C LYS A 94 -3.72 3.41 -17.40
N GLN A 95 -4.04 4.18 -16.36
CA GLN A 95 -3.05 4.96 -15.62
C GLN A 95 -2.05 4.05 -14.91
N ILE A 96 -2.54 2.97 -14.30
CA ILE A 96 -1.68 2.00 -13.62
C ILE A 96 -0.74 1.33 -14.62
N ALA A 97 -1.26 0.94 -15.78
CA ALA A 97 -0.46 0.33 -16.84
C ALA A 97 0.66 1.28 -17.29
N ASP A 98 0.35 2.54 -17.48
CA ASP A 98 1.33 3.56 -17.87
C ASP A 98 2.39 3.77 -16.77
N ILE A 99 1.97 3.84 -15.51
CA ILE A 99 2.86 4.04 -14.37
C ILE A 99 3.84 2.86 -14.23
N MET A 100 3.32 1.64 -14.34
CA MET A 100 4.12 0.42 -14.15
C MET A 100 4.82 -0.03 -15.42
N LYS A 101 4.55 0.64 -16.55
CA LYS A 101 5.14 0.32 -17.86
C LYS A 101 4.83 -1.12 -18.30
N VAL A 102 3.58 -1.52 -18.13
CA VAL A 102 3.07 -2.82 -18.54
C VAL A 102 1.79 -2.62 -19.34
N THR A 103 1.25 -3.71 -19.90
CA THR A 103 0.01 -3.65 -20.68
C THR A 103 -1.21 -3.52 -19.76
N ARG A 104 -2.31 -3.01 -20.31
CA ARG A 104 -3.58 -2.97 -19.58
C ARG A 104 -4.06 -4.38 -19.25
N SER A 105 -3.81 -5.35 -20.14
CA SER A 105 -4.13 -6.76 -19.90
C SER A 105 -3.41 -7.29 -18.65
N ALA A 106 -2.14 -6.94 -18.48
CA ALA A 106 -1.37 -7.35 -17.31
C ALA A 106 -1.99 -6.79 -16.02
N ILE A 107 -2.40 -5.52 -16.04
CA ILE A 107 -3.08 -4.91 -14.90
C ILE A 107 -4.43 -5.58 -14.64
N GLY A 108 -5.19 -5.87 -15.71
CA GLY A 108 -6.46 -6.59 -15.58
C GLY A 108 -6.28 -7.95 -14.92
N LEU A 109 -5.21 -8.67 -15.25
CA LEU A 109 -4.90 -9.95 -14.63
C LEU A 109 -4.55 -9.78 -13.14
N HIS A 110 -3.75 -8.76 -12.81
CA HIS A 110 -3.45 -8.45 -11.41
C HIS A 110 -4.72 -8.10 -10.62
N ARG A 111 -5.61 -7.31 -11.20
CA ARG A 111 -6.90 -6.98 -10.57
C ARG A 111 -7.72 -8.24 -10.31
N HIS A 112 -7.74 -9.16 -11.27
CA HIS A 112 -8.45 -10.42 -11.11
C HIS A 112 -7.88 -11.25 -9.95
N HIS A 113 -6.56 -11.37 -9.88
CA HIS A 113 -5.90 -12.10 -8.80
C HIS A 113 -6.15 -11.44 -7.44
N ILE A 114 -6.10 -10.11 -7.37
CA ILE A 114 -6.39 -9.36 -6.14
C ILE A 114 -7.81 -9.64 -5.68
N ARG A 115 -8.80 -9.55 -6.59
CA ARG A 115 -10.20 -9.85 -6.24
C ARG A 115 -10.35 -11.25 -5.69
N ASN A 116 -9.72 -12.24 -6.33
CA ASN A 116 -9.80 -13.63 -5.88
C ASN A 116 -9.17 -13.80 -4.49
N LYS A 117 -8.03 -13.19 -4.25
CA LYS A 117 -7.35 -13.27 -2.95
C LYS A 117 -8.14 -12.58 -1.84
N LEU A 118 -8.92 -11.55 -2.16
CA LEU A 118 -9.81 -10.88 -1.23
C LEU A 118 -11.14 -11.62 -1.04
N GLY A 119 -11.36 -12.70 -1.79
CA GLY A 119 -12.60 -13.47 -1.71
C GLY A 119 -13.78 -12.84 -2.45
N LEU A 120 -13.53 -11.84 -3.29
CA LEU A 120 -14.59 -11.17 -4.03
C LEU A 120 -15.03 -11.94 -5.28
N GLY A 121 -14.10 -12.63 -5.93
CA GLY A 121 -14.40 -13.41 -7.15
C GLY A 121 -15.12 -12.56 -8.18
N LYS A 122 -16.28 -13.07 -8.65
CA LYS A 122 -17.15 -12.38 -9.62
C LYS A 122 -18.24 -11.54 -8.98
N ALA A 123 -18.19 -11.35 -7.66
CA ALA A 123 -19.16 -10.52 -6.97
C ALA A 123 -19.15 -9.08 -7.52
N LYS A 124 -20.32 -8.45 -7.54
CA LYS A 124 -20.47 -7.08 -8.06
C LYS A 124 -20.05 -6.06 -6.99
N VAL A 125 -18.81 -6.17 -6.52
CA VAL A 125 -18.23 -5.27 -5.53
C VAL A 125 -17.15 -4.45 -6.21
N ASN A 126 -17.21 -3.14 -6.06
CA ASN A 126 -16.20 -2.25 -6.62
C ASN A 126 -14.89 -2.43 -5.86
N LEU A 127 -13.82 -2.77 -6.56
CA LEU A 127 -12.54 -3.06 -5.95
C LEU A 127 -11.95 -1.84 -5.24
N HIS A 128 -12.04 -0.66 -5.84
CA HIS A 128 -11.57 0.59 -5.24
C HIS A 128 -12.26 0.85 -3.89
N SER A 129 -13.59 0.76 -3.88
CA SER A 129 -14.37 0.96 -2.66
C SER A 129 -14.04 -0.07 -1.58
N TYR A 130 -13.87 -1.33 -1.99
CA TYR A 130 -13.51 -2.39 -1.06
C TYR A 130 -12.13 -2.14 -0.43
N LEU A 131 -11.14 -1.75 -1.24
CA LEU A 131 -9.80 -1.46 -0.75
C LEU A 131 -9.79 -0.27 0.21
N LEU A 132 -10.62 0.74 -0.04
CA LEU A 132 -10.79 1.86 0.89
C LEU A 132 -11.34 1.37 2.23
N SER A 133 -12.23 0.38 2.23
CA SER A 133 -12.83 -0.15 3.46
C SER A 133 -11.83 -0.91 4.32
N LEU A 134 -10.76 -1.42 3.74
CA LEU A 134 -9.71 -2.16 4.49
C LEU A 134 -8.90 -1.26 5.42
N GLN A 135 -9.05 0.04 5.30
CA GLN A 135 -8.35 1.00 6.16
C GLN A 135 -8.90 1.03 7.59
N GLN A 136 -10.09 0.50 7.78
CA GLN A 136 -10.75 0.52 9.09
C GLN A 136 -10.43 -0.69 9.97
#